data_9f429ecd7a6cb44455cc53616b868df4
#
_entry.id   9f429ecd7a6cb44455cc53616b868df4
#
_cell.length_a   1.000
_cell.length_b   1.000
_cell.length_c   1.000
_cell.angle_alpha   90.00
_cell.angle_beta   90.00
_cell.angle_gamma   90.00
#
_symmetry.space_group_name_H-M   'P 1'
#
loop_
_entity.id
_entity.type
_entity.pdbx_description
1 polymer ?
#
loop_
_entity_poly.entity_id
_entity_poly.type
_entity_poly.pdbx_seq_one_letter_code
_entity_poly.pdbx_strand_id
1 'polypeptide(L)'
;MAMTAREAAWTALQRWRKNGAWSDAALHAVLQNAQLEPRDAALAARICYGTLQNLTLLDHYLSVYCTTPLQKLEPKVLDLLRLSAYQIVLLDKIPPRAAVNEAVALCRKGGCARASGLVNAVLRRVAEHRDALPEIPGAGTADYLAVRYSHPRWLAQRYIDAHGYAFAEQALAANNADAPACLQVNTLKTTADALMASLHADGIEAEPHPWLPDALLCHGGNLADARAFADGWFYVQDA
;
A
#
# COMPACT_ATOMS: atom_id res chain seq x y z
N MET A 1 11.87 -23.72 -4.18
CA MET A 1 11.99 -22.71 -3.10
C MET A 1 10.63 -22.06 -2.93
N ALA A 2 10.17 -21.90 -1.68
CA ALA A 2 8.94 -21.19 -1.39
C ALA A 2 9.04 -19.72 -1.85
N MET A 3 7.94 -19.13 -2.27
CA MET A 3 7.84 -17.73 -2.65
C MET A 3 8.03 -16.84 -1.41
N THR A 4 8.75 -15.73 -1.54
CA THR A 4 8.86 -14.75 -0.44
C THR A 4 7.76 -13.69 -0.53
N ALA A 5 7.50 -12.97 0.58
CA ALA A 5 6.55 -11.86 0.61
C ALA A 5 6.84 -10.80 -0.48
N ARG A 6 8.11 -10.46 -0.69
CA ARG A 6 8.54 -9.50 -1.71
C ARG A 6 8.34 -10.01 -3.13
N GLU A 7 8.61 -11.30 -3.34
CA GLU A 7 8.37 -11.97 -4.63
C GLU A 7 6.87 -12.01 -4.96
N ALA A 8 6.02 -12.28 -3.96
CA ALA A 8 4.58 -12.24 -4.10
C ALA A 8 4.08 -10.84 -4.47
N ALA A 9 4.52 -9.81 -3.75
CA ALA A 9 4.19 -8.42 -4.04
C ALA A 9 4.63 -8.00 -5.46
N TRP A 10 5.84 -8.34 -5.86
CA TRP A 10 6.35 -8.06 -7.20
C TRP A 10 5.55 -8.78 -8.30
N THR A 11 5.20 -10.04 -8.07
CA THR A 11 4.36 -10.81 -9.00
C THR A 11 2.97 -10.20 -9.13
N ALA A 12 2.37 -9.75 -8.03
CA ALA A 12 1.08 -9.09 -8.02
C ALA A 12 1.11 -7.76 -8.81
N LEU A 13 2.13 -6.92 -8.60
CA LEU A 13 2.33 -5.67 -9.36
C LEU A 13 2.45 -5.93 -10.87
N GLN A 14 3.19 -6.98 -11.27
CA GLN A 14 3.30 -7.35 -12.68
C GLN A 14 1.95 -7.80 -13.27
N ARG A 15 1.15 -8.57 -12.52
CA ARG A 15 -0.20 -8.99 -12.95
C ARG A 15 -1.14 -7.81 -13.08
N TRP A 16 -1.17 -6.93 -12.07
CA TRP A 16 -1.93 -5.70 -12.10
C TRP A 16 -1.63 -4.88 -13.36
N ARG A 17 -0.36 -4.63 -13.64
CA ARG A 17 0.08 -3.84 -14.80
C ARG A 17 -0.24 -4.50 -16.15
N LYS A 18 -0.05 -5.82 -16.28
CA LYS A 18 -0.23 -6.54 -17.56
C LYS A 18 -1.69 -6.72 -17.93
N ASN A 19 -2.53 -7.01 -16.95
CA ASN A 19 -3.88 -7.48 -17.20
C ASN A 19 -4.93 -6.39 -16.98
N GLY A 20 -4.55 -5.19 -16.50
CA GLY A 20 -5.50 -4.18 -16.04
C GLY A 20 -6.40 -4.68 -14.90
N ALA A 21 -5.94 -5.72 -14.19
CA ALA A 21 -6.69 -6.34 -13.12
C ALA A 21 -6.79 -5.39 -11.92
N TRP A 22 -7.86 -5.52 -11.14
CA TRP A 22 -7.95 -4.86 -9.84
C TRP A 22 -6.81 -5.32 -8.95
N SER A 23 -6.25 -4.40 -8.17
CA SER A 23 -5.10 -4.68 -7.29
C SER A 23 -5.37 -5.84 -6.33
N ASP A 24 -6.58 -5.88 -5.75
CA ASP A 24 -7.01 -6.92 -4.83
C ASP A 24 -7.06 -8.29 -5.52
N ALA A 25 -7.67 -8.39 -6.70
CA ALA A 25 -7.75 -9.62 -7.45
C ALA A 25 -6.36 -10.13 -7.86
N ALA A 26 -5.46 -9.21 -8.28
CA ALA A 26 -4.10 -9.56 -8.64
C ALA A 26 -3.30 -10.11 -7.46
N LEU A 27 -3.39 -9.46 -6.29
CA LEU A 27 -2.69 -9.87 -5.08
C LEU A 27 -3.28 -11.16 -4.51
N HIS A 28 -4.61 -11.24 -4.37
CA HIS A 28 -5.28 -12.42 -3.83
C HIS A 28 -4.95 -13.68 -4.63
N ALA A 29 -4.99 -13.61 -5.96
CA ALA A 29 -4.62 -14.73 -6.83
C ALA A 29 -3.15 -15.17 -6.68
N VAL A 30 -2.25 -14.27 -6.26
CA VAL A 30 -0.86 -14.63 -5.96
C VAL A 30 -0.76 -15.29 -4.59
N LEU A 31 -1.40 -14.70 -3.56
CA LEU A 31 -1.33 -15.18 -2.18
C LEU A 31 -1.95 -16.57 -2.03
N GLN A 32 -3.06 -16.85 -2.70
CA GLN A 32 -3.68 -18.19 -2.69
C GLN A 32 -2.72 -19.30 -3.17
N ASN A 33 -1.84 -18.98 -4.13
CA ASN A 33 -0.89 -19.96 -4.70
C ASN A 33 0.46 -19.97 -3.98
N ALA A 34 0.77 -18.94 -3.19
CA ALA A 34 2.10 -18.74 -2.61
C ALA A 34 2.30 -19.52 -1.31
N GLN A 35 1.23 -19.94 -0.64
CA GLN A 35 1.25 -20.62 0.67
C GLN A 35 2.17 -19.90 1.68
N LEU A 36 2.03 -18.58 1.78
CA LEU A 36 2.80 -17.77 2.72
C LEU A 36 2.20 -17.89 4.12
N GLU A 37 3.08 -17.81 5.12
CA GLU A 37 2.63 -17.61 6.50
C GLU A 37 1.85 -16.29 6.62
N PRO A 38 0.88 -16.17 7.55
CA PRO A 38 0.03 -14.98 7.67
C PRO A 38 0.80 -13.67 7.74
N ARG A 39 1.92 -13.64 8.47
CA ARG A 39 2.80 -12.48 8.59
C ARG A 39 3.43 -12.08 7.24
N ASP A 40 3.88 -13.05 6.47
CA ASP A 40 4.49 -12.80 5.16
C ASP A 40 3.44 -12.40 4.12
N ALA A 41 2.24 -12.96 4.20
CA ALA A 41 1.10 -12.53 3.37
C ALA A 41 0.72 -11.08 3.66
N ALA A 42 0.64 -10.68 4.93
CA ALA A 42 0.39 -9.30 5.35
C ALA A 42 1.51 -8.34 4.86
N LEU A 43 2.78 -8.76 4.95
CA LEU A 43 3.90 -7.98 4.41
C LEU A 43 3.81 -7.84 2.89
N ALA A 44 3.45 -8.90 2.16
CA ALA A 44 3.26 -8.84 0.71
C ALA A 44 2.15 -7.86 0.33
N ALA A 45 1.03 -7.89 1.06
CA ALA A 45 -0.08 -6.96 0.88
C ALA A 45 0.35 -5.51 1.16
N ARG A 46 1.02 -5.26 2.28
CA ARG A 46 1.52 -3.92 2.64
C ARG A 46 2.47 -3.36 1.58
N ILE A 47 3.39 -4.19 1.05
CA ILE A 47 4.32 -3.76 0.00
C ILE A 47 3.57 -3.50 -1.32
N CYS A 48 2.65 -4.37 -1.71
CA CYS A 48 1.91 -4.24 -2.96
C CYS A 48 1.02 -2.99 -2.96
N TYR A 49 0.13 -2.85 -1.99
CA TYR A 49 -0.80 -1.73 -1.90
C TYR A 49 -0.08 -0.41 -1.63
N GLY A 50 0.89 -0.39 -0.72
CA GLY A 50 1.64 0.81 -0.43
C GLY A 50 2.47 1.29 -1.63
N THR A 51 2.98 0.37 -2.47
CA THR A 51 3.63 0.75 -3.73
C THR A 51 2.65 1.38 -4.70
N LEU A 52 1.46 0.79 -4.88
CA LEU A 52 0.41 1.31 -5.77
C LEU A 52 -0.10 2.67 -5.30
N GLN A 53 -0.32 2.82 -4.01
CA GLN A 53 -0.79 4.06 -3.40
C GLN A 53 0.20 5.22 -3.55
N ASN A 54 1.51 4.92 -3.67
CA ASN A 54 2.57 5.92 -3.72
C ASN A 54 3.31 5.97 -5.06
N LEU A 55 2.72 5.48 -6.15
CA LEU A 55 3.39 5.32 -7.45
C LEU A 55 4.07 6.60 -7.96
N THR A 56 3.34 7.71 -7.97
CA THR A 56 3.85 8.98 -8.51
C THR A 56 4.95 9.56 -7.65
N LEU A 57 4.83 9.46 -6.33
CA LEU A 57 5.86 9.87 -5.37
C LEU A 57 7.14 9.04 -5.54
N LEU A 58 6.98 7.72 -5.65
CA LEU A 58 8.12 6.81 -5.84
C LEU A 58 8.80 7.06 -7.19
N ASP A 59 8.04 7.30 -8.25
CA ASP A 59 8.57 7.63 -9.57
C ASP A 59 9.34 8.96 -9.55
N HIS A 60 8.87 9.96 -8.79
CA HIS A 60 9.60 11.21 -8.62
C HIS A 60 10.98 10.94 -8.01
N TYR A 61 11.06 10.22 -6.88
CA TYR A 61 12.35 9.92 -6.24
C TYR A 61 13.26 9.07 -7.13
N LEU A 62 12.71 8.03 -7.76
CA LEU A 62 13.48 7.17 -8.65
C LEU A 62 14.02 7.92 -9.86
N SER A 63 13.28 8.87 -10.41
CA SER A 63 13.69 9.65 -11.59
C SER A 63 14.94 10.50 -11.33
N VAL A 64 15.12 10.96 -10.10
CA VAL A 64 16.31 11.76 -9.71
C VAL A 64 17.59 10.91 -9.67
N TYR A 65 17.46 9.64 -9.26
CA TYR A 65 18.62 8.76 -9.09
C TYR A 65 18.85 7.80 -10.26
N CYS A 66 17.90 7.67 -11.17
CA CYS A 66 17.99 6.81 -12.35
C CYS A 66 18.45 7.63 -13.56
N THR A 67 19.60 7.28 -14.15
CA THR A 67 20.11 7.95 -15.36
C THR A 67 19.30 7.60 -16.60
N THR A 68 18.63 6.45 -16.61
CA THR A 68 17.73 6.03 -17.68
C THR A 68 16.32 6.53 -17.37
N PRO A 69 15.64 7.20 -18.29
CA PRO A 69 14.23 7.58 -18.11
C PRO A 69 13.38 6.37 -17.69
N LEU A 70 12.55 6.52 -16.67
CA LEU A 70 11.78 5.39 -16.09
C LEU A 70 10.91 4.68 -17.14
N GLN A 71 10.37 5.42 -18.11
CA GLN A 71 9.54 4.90 -19.20
C GLN A 71 10.31 4.01 -20.19
N LYS A 72 11.65 4.09 -20.20
CA LYS A 72 12.53 3.26 -21.04
C LYS A 72 13.01 2.01 -20.32
N LEU A 73 12.75 1.88 -19.03
CA LEU A 73 13.10 0.68 -18.27
C LEU A 73 12.17 -0.48 -18.63
N GLU A 74 12.71 -1.69 -18.57
CA GLU A 74 11.89 -2.88 -18.65
C GLU A 74 10.81 -2.82 -17.55
N PRO A 75 9.52 -2.97 -17.88
CA PRO A 75 8.43 -2.74 -16.90
C PRO A 75 8.57 -3.52 -15.60
N LYS A 76 9.04 -4.78 -15.66
CA LYS A 76 9.27 -5.57 -14.44
C LYS A 76 10.43 -5.03 -13.57
N VAL A 77 11.42 -4.38 -14.19
CA VAL A 77 12.53 -3.73 -13.46
C VAL A 77 12.01 -2.47 -12.76
N LEU A 78 11.17 -1.68 -13.44
CA LEU A 78 10.53 -0.52 -12.86
C LEU A 78 9.62 -0.91 -11.68
N ASP A 79 8.79 -1.96 -11.82
CA ASP A 79 7.96 -2.47 -10.71
C ASP A 79 8.84 -2.88 -9.52
N LEU A 80 10.00 -3.51 -9.77
CA LEU A 80 10.94 -3.90 -8.73
C LEU A 80 11.60 -2.69 -8.04
N LEU A 81 11.97 -1.67 -8.79
CA LEU A 81 12.50 -0.41 -8.24
C LEU A 81 11.46 0.28 -7.35
N ARG A 82 10.21 0.40 -7.82
CA ARG A 82 9.11 1.03 -7.08
C ARG A 82 8.85 0.34 -5.74
N LEU A 83 8.66 -0.99 -5.75
CA LEU A 83 8.39 -1.74 -4.52
C LEU A 83 9.57 -1.72 -3.54
N SER A 84 10.79 -1.61 -4.04
CA SER A 84 11.98 -1.54 -3.18
C SER A 84 12.18 -0.13 -2.63
N ALA A 85 11.94 0.90 -3.44
CA ALA A 85 11.94 2.30 -2.99
C ALA A 85 10.85 2.54 -1.93
N TYR A 86 9.65 1.96 -2.10
CA TYR A 86 8.60 2.00 -1.07
C TYR A 86 9.08 1.46 0.27
N GLN A 87 9.73 0.30 0.27
CA GLN A 87 10.28 -0.30 1.49
C GLN A 87 11.37 0.55 2.14
N ILE A 88 12.23 1.18 1.33
CA ILE A 88 13.34 2.01 1.81
C ILE A 88 12.83 3.32 2.41
N VAL A 89 11.85 3.95 1.74
CA VAL A 89 11.41 5.32 2.06
C VAL A 89 10.28 5.34 3.09
N LEU A 90 9.34 4.40 2.99
CA LEU A 90 8.05 4.46 3.70
C LEU A 90 7.83 3.32 4.73
N LEU A 91 8.77 2.36 4.85
CA LEU A 91 8.69 1.31 5.86
C LEU A 91 9.86 1.38 6.85
N ASP A 92 9.59 1.92 8.04
CA ASP A 92 10.63 2.12 9.07
C ASP A 92 11.22 0.83 9.62
N LYS A 93 10.41 -0.24 9.66
CA LYS A 93 10.82 -1.54 10.21
C LYS A 93 11.69 -2.37 9.26
N ILE A 94 11.90 -1.91 8.01
CA ILE A 94 12.74 -2.62 7.03
C ILE A 94 14.07 -1.88 6.89
N PRO A 95 15.21 -2.53 7.23
CA PRO A 95 16.50 -1.92 7.00
C PRO A 95 16.75 -1.64 5.50
N PRO A 96 17.14 -0.43 5.09
CA PRO A 96 17.35 -0.08 3.69
C PRO A 96 18.29 -1.04 2.95
N ARG A 97 19.38 -1.46 3.60
CA ARG A 97 20.33 -2.44 3.03
C ARG A 97 19.68 -3.79 2.71
N ALA A 98 18.75 -4.24 3.56
CA ALA A 98 18.03 -5.49 3.32
C ALA A 98 17.11 -5.37 2.09
N ALA A 99 16.39 -4.26 1.95
CA ALA A 99 15.54 -4.00 0.78
C ALA A 99 16.35 -3.98 -0.52
N VAL A 100 17.55 -3.34 -0.53
CA VAL A 100 18.45 -3.31 -1.68
C VAL A 100 18.93 -4.72 -2.04
N ASN A 101 19.43 -5.48 -1.08
CA ASN A 101 19.96 -6.83 -1.32
C ASN A 101 18.87 -7.78 -1.86
N GLU A 102 17.68 -7.75 -1.28
CA GLU A 102 16.53 -8.54 -1.74
C GLU A 102 16.11 -8.14 -3.16
N ALA A 103 16.09 -6.85 -3.48
CA ALA A 103 15.77 -6.37 -4.83
C ALA A 103 16.78 -6.94 -5.87
N VAL A 104 18.06 -6.91 -5.56
CA VAL A 104 19.11 -7.46 -6.46
C VAL A 104 18.95 -8.97 -6.61
N ALA A 105 18.65 -9.70 -5.54
CA ALA A 105 18.40 -11.13 -5.58
C ALA A 105 17.15 -11.47 -6.43
N LEU A 106 16.05 -10.76 -6.22
CA LEU A 106 14.82 -10.90 -7.01
C LEU A 106 15.03 -10.58 -8.49
N CYS A 107 15.79 -9.52 -8.79
CA CYS A 107 16.13 -9.15 -10.16
C CYS A 107 16.84 -10.29 -10.90
N ARG A 108 17.80 -10.95 -10.23
CA ARG A 108 18.52 -12.10 -10.78
C ARG A 108 17.62 -13.31 -10.97
N LYS A 109 16.83 -13.65 -9.95
CA LYS A 109 15.90 -14.80 -9.96
C LYS A 109 14.77 -14.62 -10.99
N GLY A 110 14.25 -13.39 -11.10
CA GLY A 110 13.08 -13.07 -11.92
C GLY A 110 13.35 -12.79 -13.40
N GLY A 111 14.52 -13.19 -13.92
CA GLY A 111 14.84 -13.09 -15.34
C GLY A 111 15.18 -11.67 -15.82
N CYS A 112 15.62 -10.77 -14.93
CA CYS A 112 16.16 -9.46 -15.27
C CYS A 112 17.60 -9.25 -14.75
N ALA A 113 18.39 -10.31 -14.68
CA ALA A 113 19.73 -10.29 -14.13
C ALA A 113 20.66 -9.22 -14.72
N ARG A 114 20.49 -8.87 -16.01
CA ARG A 114 21.25 -7.80 -16.69
C ARG A 114 21.01 -6.43 -16.05
N ALA A 115 19.84 -6.19 -15.46
CA ALA A 115 19.50 -4.94 -14.80
C ALA A 115 19.94 -4.90 -13.32
N SER A 116 20.54 -5.97 -12.78
CA SER A 116 20.89 -6.04 -11.35
C SER A 116 21.86 -4.95 -10.90
N GLY A 117 22.79 -4.53 -11.78
CA GLY A 117 23.69 -3.41 -11.53
C GLY A 117 22.96 -2.08 -11.43
N LEU A 118 22.04 -1.80 -12.33
CA LEU A 118 21.17 -0.62 -12.32
C LEU A 118 20.31 -0.59 -11.04
N VAL A 119 19.62 -1.71 -10.74
CA VAL A 119 18.76 -1.84 -9.55
C VAL A 119 19.57 -1.55 -8.28
N ASN A 120 20.76 -2.14 -8.15
CA ASN A 120 21.63 -1.88 -7.01
C ASN A 120 22.06 -0.41 -6.92
N ALA A 121 22.52 0.18 -8.02
CA ALA A 121 23.02 1.57 -8.05
C ALA A 121 21.93 2.58 -7.68
N VAL A 122 20.73 2.44 -8.27
CA VAL A 122 19.60 3.35 -8.01
C VAL A 122 19.13 3.23 -6.57
N LEU A 123 18.86 1.99 -6.09
CA LEU A 123 18.33 1.78 -4.74
C LEU A 123 19.32 2.12 -3.63
N ARG A 124 20.64 1.98 -3.87
CA ARG A 124 21.66 2.46 -2.92
C ARG A 124 21.61 3.97 -2.77
N ARG A 125 21.46 4.72 -3.87
CA ARG A 125 21.31 6.18 -3.80
C ARG A 125 20.04 6.59 -3.07
N VAL A 126 18.91 5.91 -3.32
CA VAL A 126 17.68 6.16 -2.55
C VAL A 126 17.91 5.90 -1.05
N ALA A 127 18.60 4.80 -0.71
CA ALA A 127 18.89 4.44 0.67
C ALA A 127 19.84 5.42 1.36
N GLU A 128 20.86 5.92 0.65
CA GLU A 128 21.83 6.91 1.15
C GLU A 128 21.17 8.27 1.42
N HIS A 129 20.14 8.62 0.68
CA HIS A 129 19.44 9.90 0.80
C HIS A 129 18.06 9.76 1.48
N ARG A 130 17.78 8.65 2.18
CA ARG A 130 16.49 8.40 2.81
C ARG A 130 16.04 9.56 3.72
N ASP A 131 16.95 10.14 4.47
CA ASP A 131 16.68 11.22 5.43
C ASP A 131 16.73 12.63 4.79
N ALA A 132 17.08 12.72 3.50
CA ALA A 132 17.13 13.95 2.73
C ALA A 132 16.69 13.67 1.29
N LEU A 133 15.43 13.25 1.15
CA LEU A 133 14.84 12.93 -0.15
C LEU A 133 14.72 14.16 -1.04
N PRO A 134 14.77 13.99 -2.38
CA PRO A 134 14.61 15.09 -3.32
C PRO A 134 13.32 15.87 -3.10
N GLU A 135 13.42 17.19 -3.14
CA GLU A 135 12.26 18.06 -3.05
C GLU A 135 11.31 17.85 -4.23
N ILE A 136 10.02 17.91 -3.95
CA ILE A 136 8.98 17.91 -4.98
C ILE A 136 8.79 19.37 -5.39
N PRO A 137 8.99 19.73 -6.66
CA PRO A 137 8.85 21.11 -7.11
C PRO A 137 7.41 21.59 -7.12
N GLY A 138 7.22 22.91 -7.08
CA GLY A 138 5.91 23.54 -7.27
C GLY A 138 5.00 23.48 -6.05
N ALA A 139 5.54 23.62 -4.83
CA ALA A 139 4.75 23.76 -3.61
C ALA A 139 3.63 24.80 -3.80
N GLY A 140 2.42 24.48 -3.33
CA GLY A 140 1.23 25.30 -3.51
C GLY A 140 0.44 25.06 -4.80
N THR A 141 0.82 24.08 -5.62
CA THR A 141 0.15 23.74 -6.87
C THR A 141 -0.50 22.36 -6.86
N ALA A 142 -1.43 22.13 -7.80
CA ALA A 142 -2.03 20.81 -8.01
C ALA A 142 -1.00 19.76 -8.44
N ASP A 143 0.04 20.14 -9.17
CA ASP A 143 1.11 19.25 -9.60
C ASP A 143 1.93 18.76 -8.39
N TYR A 144 2.23 19.63 -7.45
CA TYR A 144 2.87 19.25 -6.19
C TYR A 144 2.02 18.24 -5.41
N LEU A 145 0.73 18.53 -5.21
CA LEU A 145 -0.18 17.62 -4.49
C LEU A 145 -0.32 16.27 -5.21
N ALA A 146 -0.42 16.27 -6.53
CA ALA A 146 -0.50 15.05 -7.32
C ALA A 146 0.72 14.15 -7.14
N VAL A 147 1.91 14.70 -7.08
CA VAL A 147 3.14 13.96 -6.83
C VAL A 147 3.23 13.55 -5.36
N ARG A 148 3.04 14.50 -4.44
CA ARG A 148 3.22 14.30 -2.99
C ARG A 148 2.33 13.21 -2.44
N TYR A 149 1.07 13.18 -2.87
CA TYR A 149 0.04 12.25 -2.38
C TYR A 149 -0.33 11.17 -3.40
N SER A 150 0.37 11.11 -4.55
CA SER A 150 0.14 10.11 -5.62
C SER A 150 -1.31 10.03 -6.10
N HIS A 151 -1.96 11.19 -6.25
CA HIS A 151 -3.30 11.29 -6.80
C HIS A 151 -3.28 11.86 -8.23
N PRO A 152 -4.30 11.59 -9.05
CA PRO A 152 -4.42 12.23 -10.35
C PRO A 152 -4.47 13.75 -10.23
N ARG A 153 -3.71 14.47 -11.07
CA ARG A 153 -3.66 15.94 -11.07
C ARG A 153 -5.03 16.59 -11.13
N TRP A 154 -5.93 16.04 -11.95
CA TRP A 154 -7.29 16.54 -12.08
C TRP A 154 -8.09 16.50 -10.78
N LEU A 155 -7.86 15.48 -9.94
CA LEU A 155 -8.53 15.36 -8.64
C LEU A 155 -8.01 16.41 -7.66
N ALA A 156 -6.67 16.58 -7.59
CA ALA A 156 -6.05 17.62 -6.78
C ALA A 156 -6.55 19.02 -7.18
N GLN A 157 -6.59 19.30 -8.49
CA GLN A 157 -7.11 20.57 -9.00
C GLN A 157 -8.59 20.78 -8.65
N ARG A 158 -9.42 19.74 -8.78
CA ARG A 158 -10.85 19.82 -8.44
C ARG A 158 -11.08 20.16 -6.95
N TYR A 159 -10.28 19.58 -6.05
CA TYR A 159 -10.36 19.93 -4.63
C TYR A 159 -9.89 21.36 -4.35
N ILE A 160 -8.83 21.81 -5.02
CA ILE A 160 -8.36 23.20 -4.92
C ILE A 160 -9.44 24.18 -5.37
N ASP A 161 -10.06 23.92 -6.53
CA ASP A 161 -11.07 24.81 -7.11
C ASP A 161 -12.34 24.87 -6.24
N ALA A 162 -12.72 23.77 -5.59
CA ALA A 162 -13.93 23.69 -4.79
C ALA A 162 -13.73 24.20 -3.35
N HIS A 163 -12.56 23.98 -2.74
CA HIS A 163 -12.38 24.16 -1.29
C HIS A 163 -11.07 24.86 -0.91
N GLY A 164 -10.23 25.20 -1.89
CA GLY A 164 -8.92 25.80 -1.65
C GLY A 164 -7.81 24.79 -1.40
N TYR A 165 -6.57 25.28 -1.48
CA TYR A 165 -5.36 24.44 -1.42
C TYR A 165 -5.20 23.68 -0.09
N ALA A 166 -5.41 24.36 1.04
CA ALA A 166 -5.24 23.75 2.37
C ALA A 166 -6.19 22.56 2.59
N PHE A 167 -7.46 22.70 2.18
CA PHE A 167 -8.41 21.59 2.22
C PHE A 167 -7.99 20.45 1.28
N ALA A 168 -7.59 20.77 0.05
CA ALA A 168 -7.15 19.79 -0.92
C ALA A 168 -5.97 18.94 -0.38
N GLU A 169 -5.00 19.61 0.24
CA GLU A 169 -3.85 18.93 0.84
C GLU A 169 -4.26 17.99 1.97
N GLN A 170 -5.10 18.45 2.89
CA GLN A 170 -5.62 17.64 4.00
C GLN A 170 -6.43 16.44 3.50
N ALA A 171 -7.32 16.64 2.52
CA ALA A 171 -8.15 15.59 1.95
C ALA A 171 -7.31 14.51 1.26
N LEU A 172 -6.32 14.91 0.45
CA LEU A 172 -5.43 13.96 -0.23
C LEU A 172 -4.50 13.22 0.75
N ALA A 173 -4.07 13.87 1.83
CA ALA A 173 -3.34 13.21 2.90
C ALA A 173 -4.22 12.20 3.65
N ALA A 174 -5.46 12.55 3.97
CA ALA A 174 -6.42 11.68 4.62
C ALA A 174 -6.76 10.44 3.77
N ASN A 175 -6.90 10.61 2.45
CA ASN A 175 -7.12 9.49 1.53
C ASN A 175 -5.99 8.45 1.54
N ASN A 176 -4.79 8.84 1.94
CA ASN A 176 -3.63 7.95 2.04
C ASN A 176 -3.42 7.37 3.45
N ALA A 177 -4.19 7.82 4.43
CA ALA A 177 -4.13 7.27 5.78
C ALA A 177 -4.70 5.84 5.84
N ASP A 178 -4.23 5.06 6.81
CA ASP A 178 -4.82 3.75 7.08
C ASP A 178 -6.24 3.97 7.64
N ALA A 179 -7.25 3.55 6.89
CA ALA A 179 -8.64 3.61 7.33
C ALA A 179 -8.94 2.46 8.31
N PRO A 180 -9.65 2.72 9.42
CA PRO A 180 -10.18 1.64 10.24
C PRO A 180 -11.21 0.83 9.44
N ALA A 181 -11.36 -0.46 9.74
CA ALA A 181 -12.44 -1.23 9.18
C ALA A 181 -13.76 -0.82 9.82
N CYS A 182 -14.74 -0.43 9.00
CA CYS A 182 -16.08 -0.15 9.49
C CYS A 182 -16.96 -1.41 9.38
N LEU A 183 -17.68 -1.71 10.44
CA LEU A 183 -18.60 -2.85 10.52
C LEU A 183 -20.02 -2.34 10.73
N GLN A 184 -20.94 -2.84 9.92
CA GLN A 184 -22.36 -2.65 10.15
C GLN A 184 -22.89 -3.81 11.00
N VAL A 185 -23.49 -3.48 12.14
CA VAL A 185 -24.10 -4.47 13.06
C VAL A 185 -25.37 -5.05 12.45
N ASN A 186 -25.49 -6.36 12.49
CA ASN A 186 -26.76 -7.02 12.15
C ASN A 186 -27.72 -6.95 13.34
N THR A 187 -28.50 -5.89 13.40
CA THR A 187 -29.43 -5.62 14.51
C THR A 187 -30.56 -6.64 14.64
N LEU A 188 -30.76 -7.50 13.63
CA LEU A 188 -31.68 -8.64 13.73
C LEU A 188 -31.12 -9.80 14.56
N LYS A 189 -29.81 -9.82 14.79
CA LYS A 189 -29.11 -10.91 15.48
C LYS A 189 -28.44 -10.50 16.77
N THR A 190 -27.96 -9.26 16.86
CA THR A 190 -27.14 -8.80 17.97
C THR A 190 -27.26 -7.29 18.19
N THR A 191 -26.61 -6.79 19.23
CA THR A 191 -26.44 -5.34 19.51
C THR A 191 -24.99 -4.92 19.31
N ALA A 192 -24.72 -3.62 19.17
CA ALA A 192 -23.36 -3.08 19.06
C ALA A 192 -22.50 -3.50 20.26
N ASP A 193 -23.02 -3.40 21.48
CA ASP A 193 -22.30 -3.76 22.70
C ASP A 193 -21.96 -5.25 22.76
N ALA A 194 -22.90 -6.13 22.39
CA ALA A 194 -22.65 -7.57 22.35
C ALA A 194 -21.63 -7.94 21.27
N LEU A 195 -21.67 -7.28 20.12
CA LEU A 195 -20.69 -7.46 19.05
C LEU A 195 -19.29 -7.00 19.50
N MET A 196 -19.18 -5.81 20.12
CA MET A 196 -17.90 -5.33 20.67
C MET A 196 -17.30 -6.30 21.67
N ALA A 197 -18.11 -6.79 22.61
CA ALA A 197 -17.66 -7.79 23.58
C ALA A 197 -17.13 -9.08 22.93
N SER A 198 -17.79 -9.55 21.88
CA SER A 198 -17.35 -10.73 21.11
C SER A 198 -16.04 -10.46 20.37
N LEU A 199 -15.91 -9.30 19.70
CA LEU A 199 -14.69 -8.91 18.99
C LEU A 199 -13.51 -8.78 19.95
N HIS A 200 -13.71 -8.17 21.13
CA HIS A 200 -12.69 -8.08 22.17
C HIS A 200 -12.24 -9.46 22.67
N ALA A 201 -13.15 -10.41 22.80
CA ALA A 201 -12.80 -11.78 23.18
C ALA A 201 -11.92 -12.47 22.11
N ASP A 202 -12.08 -12.10 20.85
CA ASP A 202 -11.26 -12.55 19.72
C ASP A 202 -9.97 -11.71 19.53
N GLY A 203 -9.69 -10.74 20.45
CA GLY A 203 -8.51 -9.87 20.41
C GLY A 203 -8.59 -8.75 19.36
N ILE A 204 -9.79 -8.40 18.92
CA ILE A 204 -10.04 -7.32 17.96
C ILE A 204 -10.56 -6.10 18.73
N GLU A 205 -9.83 -4.98 18.64
CA GLU A 205 -10.27 -3.72 19.23
C GLU A 205 -11.37 -3.09 18.37
N ALA A 206 -12.47 -2.71 18.99
CA ALA A 206 -13.60 -2.10 18.33
C ALA A 206 -14.18 -0.95 19.18
N GLU A 207 -14.61 0.12 18.51
CA GLU A 207 -15.27 1.27 19.14
C GLU A 207 -16.53 1.67 18.35
N PRO A 208 -17.52 2.31 19.00
CA PRO A 208 -18.70 2.80 18.30
C PRO A 208 -18.34 3.83 17.23
N HIS A 209 -19.00 3.73 16.07
CA HIS A 209 -18.85 4.75 15.03
C HIS A 209 -19.44 6.08 15.50
N PRO A 210 -18.75 7.24 15.30
CA PRO A 210 -19.17 8.52 15.88
C PRO A 210 -20.52 9.06 15.36
N TRP A 211 -20.96 8.60 14.18
CA TRP A 211 -22.20 9.10 13.55
C TRP A 211 -23.26 8.03 13.28
N LEU A 212 -22.86 6.77 13.25
CA LEU A 212 -23.75 5.66 12.90
C LEU A 212 -23.99 4.77 14.13
N PRO A 213 -25.21 4.75 14.70
CA PRO A 213 -25.48 4.04 15.95
C PRO A 213 -25.30 2.52 15.86
N ASP A 214 -25.50 1.95 14.66
CA ASP A 214 -25.38 0.52 14.42
C ASP A 214 -24.09 0.15 13.66
N ALA A 215 -23.03 0.96 13.79
CA ALA A 215 -21.74 0.70 13.18
C ALA A 215 -20.60 0.76 14.20
N LEU A 216 -19.57 -0.03 13.96
CA LEU A 216 -18.35 -0.06 14.76
C LEU A 216 -17.13 0.22 13.88
N LEU A 217 -16.14 0.92 14.44
CA LEU A 217 -14.80 1.04 13.87
C LEU A 217 -13.89 0.00 14.51
N CYS A 218 -13.16 -0.75 13.69
CA CYS A 218 -12.25 -1.79 14.17
C CYS A 218 -10.81 -1.47 13.79
N HIS A 219 -9.91 -1.73 14.73
CA HIS A 219 -8.47 -1.51 14.60
C HIS A 219 -7.72 -2.82 14.73
N GLY A 220 -7.10 -3.26 13.63
CA GLY A 220 -6.36 -4.52 13.59
C GLY A 220 -7.23 -5.79 13.59
N GLY A 221 -6.55 -6.93 13.73
CA GLY A 221 -7.21 -8.23 13.73
C GLY A 221 -7.64 -8.73 12.34
N ASN A 222 -7.99 -10.01 12.27
CA ASN A 222 -8.59 -10.61 11.07
C ASN A 222 -10.08 -10.80 11.29
N LEU A 223 -10.88 -9.87 10.78
CA LEU A 223 -12.35 -9.88 10.92
C LEU A 223 -13.00 -11.13 10.33
N ALA A 224 -12.39 -11.71 9.28
CA ALA A 224 -12.93 -12.93 8.64
C ALA A 224 -12.81 -14.18 9.52
N ASP A 225 -11.86 -14.18 10.48
CA ASP A 225 -11.67 -15.28 11.43
C ASP A 225 -12.51 -15.11 12.71
N ALA A 226 -13.13 -13.94 12.90
CA ALA A 226 -13.93 -13.66 14.08
C ALA A 226 -15.18 -14.56 14.12
N ARG A 227 -15.50 -15.12 15.29
CA ARG A 227 -16.69 -15.93 15.50
C ARG A 227 -17.97 -15.18 15.13
N ALA A 228 -18.04 -13.91 15.50
CA ALA A 228 -19.19 -13.05 15.18
C ALA A 228 -19.41 -12.89 13.66
N PHE A 229 -18.33 -12.98 12.83
CA PHE A 229 -18.47 -12.98 11.38
C PHE A 229 -19.14 -14.26 10.88
N ALA A 230 -18.68 -15.41 11.34
CA ALA A 230 -19.26 -16.72 10.99
C ALA A 230 -20.74 -16.82 11.40
N ASP A 231 -21.10 -16.23 12.54
CA ASP A 231 -22.48 -16.17 13.06
C ASP A 231 -23.35 -15.12 12.33
N GLY A 232 -22.74 -14.29 11.45
CA GLY A 232 -23.41 -13.25 10.67
C GLY A 232 -23.93 -12.10 11.54
N TRP A 233 -23.20 -11.74 12.59
CA TRP A 233 -23.52 -10.62 13.49
C TRP A 233 -23.15 -9.27 12.90
N PHE A 234 -22.30 -9.23 11.90
CA PHE A 234 -21.90 -8.01 11.19
C PHE A 234 -21.50 -8.31 9.74
N TYR A 235 -21.39 -7.26 8.96
CA TYR A 235 -20.70 -7.26 7.68
C TYR A 235 -19.79 -6.04 7.58
N VAL A 236 -18.73 -6.15 6.80
CA VAL A 236 -17.79 -5.05 6.57
C VAL A 236 -18.40 -4.10 5.55
N GLN A 237 -18.61 -2.87 5.96
CA GLN A 237 -19.13 -1.82 5.09
C GLN A 237 -18.57 -0.49 5.55
N ASP A 238 -18.10 0.31 4.59
CA ASP A 238 -17.73 1.70 4.84
C ASP A 238 -18.96 2.56 5.14
N ALA A 239 -18.76 3.63 5.92
CA ALA A 239 -19.81 4.50 6.44
C ALA A 239 -20.40 5.45 5.39
#